data_c5f36568e9192cfc29658e11e886b9b6
#
_entry.id   c5f36568e9192cfc29658e11e886b9b6
#
_cell.length_a   1.000
_cell.length_b   1.000
_cell.length_c   1.000
_cell.angle_alpha   90.00
_cell.angle_beta   90.00
_cell.angle_gamma   90.00
#
_symmetry.space_group_name_H-M   'P 1'
#
loop_
_entity.id
_entity.type
_entity.pdbx_description
1 polymer ?
#
loop_
_entity_poly.entity_id
_entity_poly.type
_entity_poly.pdbx_seq_one_letter_code
_entity_poly.pdbx_strand_id
1 'polypeptide(L)'
;ASAYLDMVARLWEGPIILVGHSKGGNLAIYAAMNADPKVRKRIQHVYSLDGPGFPPEIVTSPAYRTIQPKVTKIVPSSSIVGMIFETPEPCRVVSSDSDGIMQHSAFTWLLDGDQFITEPDLSSSSQLFNEELNHWIATLTPEQRERAVDALFTVLASQDYAAIQGTLESSYQICMSHRVDHR
;
A
#
# COMPACT_ATOMS: atom_id res chain seq x y z
N ALA A 1 -5.66 -10.23 -10.91
CA ALA A 1 -6.59 -10.06 -9.79
C ALA A 1 -8.05 -10.12 -10.26
N SER A 2 -8.47 -9.29 -11.25
CA SER A 2 -9.87 -9.24 -11.68
C SER A 2 -10.38 -10.58 -12.21
N ALA A 3 -9.63 -11.25 -13.11
CA ALA A 3 -10.01 -12.57 -13.63
C ALA A 3 -10.15 -13.64 -12.53
N TYR A 4 -9.34 -13.56 -11.46
CA TYR A 4 -9.47 -14.45 -10.31
C TYR A 4 -10.77 -14.16 -9.53
N LEU A 5 -11.07 -12.88 -9.29
CA LEU A 5 -12.32 -12.48 -8.65
C LEU A 5 -13.54 -12.94 -9.45
N ASP A 6 -13.52 -12.79 -10.76
CA ASP A 6 -14.60 -13.25 -11.65
C ASP A 6 -14.78 -14.77 -11.58
N MET A 7 -13.68 -15.53 -11.52
CA MET A 7 -13.74 -16.98 -11.36
C MET A 7 -14.39 -17.37 -10.02
N VAL A 8 -13.95 -16.76 -8.92
CA VAL A 8 -14.54 -17.02 -7.59
C VAL A 8 -16.02 -16.64 -7.57
N ALA A 9 -16.38 -15.51 -8.17
CA ALA A 9 -17.74 -15.00 -8.20
C ALA A 9 -18.73 -15.92 -8.98
N ARG A 10 -18.21 -16.72 -9.92
CA ARG A 10 -19.02 -17.75 -10.63
C ARG A 10 -19.25 -18.99 -9.78
N LEU A 11 -18.31 -19.31 -8.88
CA LEU A 11 -18.36 -20.51 -8.04
C LEU A 11 -19.04 -20.27 -6.69
N TRP A 12 -19.11 -19.02 -6.25
CA TRP A 12 -19.65 -18.60 -4.97
C TRP A 12 -20.62 -17.44 -5.15
N GLU A 13 -21.86 -17.59 -4.74
CA GLU A 13 -22.91 -16.57 -4.87
C GLU A 13 -23.08 -15.69 -3.64
N GLY A 14 -22.46 -16.04 -2.52
CA GLY A 14 -22.52 -15.33 -1.25
C GLY A 14 -21.72 -14.03 -1.20
N PRO A 15 -21.61 -13.41 -0.01
CA PRO A 15 -20.82 -12.21 0.21
C PRO A 15 -19.32 -12.47 0.00
N ILE A 16 -18.60 -11.43 -0.42
CA ILE A 16 -17.16 -11.50 -0.72
C ILE A 16 -16.44 -10.45 0.14
N ILE A 17 -15.36 -10.86 0.77
CA ILE A 17 -14.38 -9.99 1.40
C ILE A 17 -13.05 -10.19 0.64
N LEU A 18 -12.42 -9.09 0.23
CA LEU A 18 -11.12 -9.12 -0.42
C LEU A 18 -10.06 -8.69 0.60
N VAL A 19 -8.96 -9.44 0.64
CA VAL A 19 -7.82 -9.12 1.51
C VAL A 19 -6.55 -9.29 0.70
N GLY A 20 -5.62 -8.38 0.85
CA GLY A 20 -4.31 -8.51 0.23
C GLY A 20 -3.23 -7.78 1.03
N HIS A 21 -2.03 -8.33 1.01
CA HIS A 21 -0.85 -7.75 1.63
C HIS A 21 0.08 -7.18 0.56
N SER A 22 0.71 -6.04 0.83
CA SER A 22 1.66 -5.41 -0.09
C SER A 22 1.02 -5.13 -1.46
N LYS A 23 1.66 -5.51 -2.55
CA LYS A 23 1.09 -5.44 -3.90
C LYS A 23 -0.28 -6.14 -4.00
N GLY A 24 -0.51 -7.19 -3.21
CA GLY A 24 -1.81 -7.87 -3.11
C GLY A 24 -2.93 -6.98 -2.58
N GLY A 25 -2.64 -6.05 -1.67
CA GLY A 25 -3.60 -5.05 -1.18
C GLY A 25 -4.05 -4.10 -2.29
N ASN A 26 -3.11 -3.57 -3.06
CA ASN A 26 -3.40 -2.77 -4.26
C ASN A 26 -4.21 -3.58 -5.29
N LEU A 27 -3.83 -4.83 -5.56
CA LEU A 27 -4.54 -5.70 -6.49
C LEU A 27 -5.96 -6.05 -6.01
N ALA A 28 -6.21 -6.17 -4.71
CA ALA A 28 -7.55 -6.39 -4.15
C ALA A 28 -8.47 -5.19 -4.41
N ILE A 29 -7.98 -3.98 -4.19
CA ILE A 29 -8.70 -2.74 -4.49
C ILE A 29 -8.94 -2.64 -6.01
N TYR A 30 -7.91 -2.89 -6.83
CA TYR A 30 -8.02 -2.87 -8.28
C TYR A 30 -9.07 -3.86 -8.79
N ALA A 31 -9.09 -5.09 -8.27
CA ALA A 31 -10.10 -6.08 -8.64
C ALA A 31 -11.51 -5.63 -8.26
N ALA A 32 -11.68 -5.05 -7.06
CA ALA A 32 -12.97 -4.57 -6.60
C ALA A 32 -13.53 -3.43 -7.48
N MET A 33 -12.69 -2.45 -7.83
CA MET A 33 -13.15 -1.31 -8.64
C MET A 33 -13.50 -1.68 -10.08
N ASN A 34 -12.84 -2.72 -10.63
CA ASN A 34 -13.08 -3.21 -12.00
C ASN A 34 -14.04 -4.40 -12.06
N ALA A 35 -14.59 -4.85 -10.94
CA ALA A 35 -15.55 -5.95 -10.92
C ALA A 35 -16.85 -5.60 -11.64
N ASP A 36 -17.50 -6.62 -12.23
CA ASP A 36 -18.88 -6.49 -12.74
C ASP A 36 -19.79 -5.90 -11.64
N PRO A 37 -20.73 -5.01 -11.98
CA PRO A 37 -21.61 -4.39 -10.98
C PRO A 37 -22.37 -5.39 -10.10
N LYS A 38 -22.72 -6.57 -10.61
CA LYS A 38 -23.38 -7.63 -9.83
C LYS A 38 -22.41 -8.24 -8.79
N VAL A 39 -21.15 -8.47 -9.18
CA VAL A 39 -20.10 -8.96 -8.29
C VAL A 39 -19.75 -7.89 -7.25
N ARG A 40 -19.58 -6.63 -7.67
CA ARG A 40 -19.26 -5.50 -6.79
C ARG A 40 -20.29 -5.29 -5.68
N LYS A 41 -21.57 -5.52 -5.95
CA LYS A 41 -22.64 -5.46 -4.92
C LYS A 41 -22.44 -6.48 -3.81
N ARG A 42 -21.82 -7.63 -4.11
CA ARG A 42 -21.54 -8.72 -3.16
C ARG A 42 -20.27 -8.48 -2.36
N ILE A 43 -19.37 -7.59 -2.81
CA ILE A 43 -18.18 -7.22 -2.05
C ILE A 43 -18.63 -6.40 -0.84
N GLN A 44 -18.44 -6.97 0.35
CA GLN A 44 -18.76 -6.32 1.61
C GLN A 44 -17.62 -5.42 2.07
N HIS A 45 -16.38 -5.89 1.96
CA HIS A 45 -15.21 -5.16 2.42
C HIS A 45 -13.95 -5.51 1.61
N VAL A 46 -13.00 -4.57 1.58
CA VAL A 46 -11.67 -4.75 1.00
C VAL A 46 -10.64 -4.31 2.04
N TYR A 47 -9.78 -5.21 2.47
CA TYR A 47 -8.67 -4.91 3.36
C TYR A 47 -7.35 -4.86 2.58
N SER A 48 -6.66 -3.74 2.67
CA SER A 48 -5.31 -3.57 2.13
C SER A 48 -4.32 -3.54 3.29
N LEU A 49 -3.54 -4.60 3.43
CA LEU A 49 -2.52 -4.72 4.47
C LEU A 49 -1.20 -4.20 3.92
N ASP A 50 -0.81 -3.00 4.32
CA ASP A 50 0.39 -2.28 3.89
C ASP A 50 0.60 -2.29 2.36
N GLY A 51 -0.51 -2.24 1.61
CA GLY A 51 -0.48 -2.15 0.16
C GLY A 51 -0.34 -0.71 -0.32
N PRO A 52 0.38 -0.44 -1.43
CA PRO A 52 0.48 0.91 -1.99
C PRO A 52 -0.87 1.42 -2.47
N GLY A 53 -1.02 2.73 -2.48
CA GLY A 53 -2.17 3.43 -3.04
C GLY A 53 -2.20 3.44 -4.57
N PHE A 54 -2.84 4.46 -5.12
CA PHE A 54 -2.97 4.66 -6.56
C PHE A 54 -2.63 6.09 -6.96
N PRO A 55 -2.20 6.31 -8.22
CA PRO A 55 -2.01 7.66 -8.74
C PRO A 55 -3.31 8.49 -8.69
N PRO A 56 -3.21 9.84 -8.66
CA PRO A 56 -4.35 10.74 -8.54
C PRO A 56 -5.49 10.50 -9.54
N GLU A 57 -5.15 10.16 -10.77
CA GLU A 57 -6.11 9.87 -11.83
C GLU A 57 -6.98 8.64 -11.56
N ILE A 58 -6.47 7.69 -10.77
CA ILE A 58 -7.22 6.48 -10.38
C ILE A 58 -8.12 6.78 -9.18
N VAL A 59 -7.58 7.40 -8.12
CA VAL A 59 -8.37 7.68 -6.89
C VAL A 59 -9.50 8.67 -7.12
N THR A 60 -9.40 9.52 -8.14
CA THR A 60 -10.46 10.45 -8.54
C THR A 60 -11.49 9.81 -9.48
N SER A 61 -11.24 8.60 -10.00
CA SER A 61 -12.12 7.94 -10.94
C SER A 61 -13.46 7.52 -10.31
N PRO A 62 -14.57 7.49 -11.08
CA PRO A 62 -15.86 7.00 -10.59
C PRO A 62 -15.80 5.53 -10.10
N ALA A 63 -14.97 4.69 -10.75
CA ALA A 63 -14.79 3.30 -10.37
C ALA A 63 -14.21 3.17 -8.97
N TYR A 64 -13.16 3.92 -8.66
CA TYR A 64 -12.53 3.94 -7.34
C TYR A 64 -13.50 4.46 -6.27
N ARG A 65 -14.13 5.61 -6.50
CA ARG A 65 -15.09 6.21 -5.57
C ARG A 65 -16.25 5.28 -5.19
N THR A 66 -16.65 4.40 -6.09
CA THR A 66 -17.72 3.43 -5.84
C THR A 66 -17.33 2.40 -4.78
N ILE A 67 -16.05 2.02 -4.70
CA ILE A 67 -15.57 0.99 -3.76
C ILE A 67 -14.87 1.59 -2.55
N GLN A 68 -14.40 2.83 -2.60
CA GLN A 68 -13.69 3.52 -1.52
C GLN A 68 -14.36 3.37 -0.15
N PRO A 69 -15.69 3.52 0.01
CA PRO A 69 -16.34 3.35 1.31
C PRO A 69 -16.26 1.94 1.91
N LYS A 70 -15.85 0.95 1.09
CA LYS A 70 -15.68 -0.44 1.50
C LYS A 70 -14.22 -0.80 1.77
N VAL A 71 -13.30 0.12 1.54
CA VAL A 71 -11.85 -0.12 1.70
C VAL A 71 -11.42 0.31 3.09
N THR A 72 -10.66 -0.55 3.75
CA THR A 72 -9.88 -0.20 4.94
C THR A 72 -8.44 -0.57 4.68
N LYS A 73 -7.57 0.41 4.86
CA LYS A 73 -6.13 0.22 4.83
C LYS A 73 -5.60 0.01 6.24
N ILE A 74 -4.74 -0.97 6.42
CA ILE A 74 -4.06 -1.25 7.67
C ILE A 74 -2.56 -1.19 7.38
N VAL A 75 -1.84 -0.36 8.13
CA VAL A 75 -0.40 -0.14 7.93
C VAL A 75 0.33 -0.17 9.26
N PRO A 76 1.59 -0.60 9.33
CA PRO A 76 2.38 -0.47 10.55
C PRO A 76 2.82 0.98 10.77
N SER A 77 3.24 1.32 11.99
CA SER A 77 3.66 2.67 12.35
C SER A 77 4.86 3.21 11.55
N SER A 78 5.72 2.31 11.05
CA SER A 78 6.84 2.66 10.16
C SER A 78 6.59 2.26 8.71
N SER A 79 5.32 2.32 8.26
CA SER A 79 4.96 1.98 6.88
C SER A 79 5.72 2.85 5.87
N ILE A 80 6.23 2.19 4.84
CA ILE A 80 6.82 2.79 3.65
C ILE A 80 5.97 2.40 2.44
N VAL A 81 5.80 1.10 2.21
CA VAL A 81 5.09 0.58 1.03
C VAL A 81 3.64 1.02 1.00
N GLY A 82 2.96 0.92 2.15
CA GLY A 82 1.56 1.31 2.27
C GLY A 82 1.29 2.79 1.99
N MET A 83 2.30 3.63 2.10
CA MET A 83 2.15 5.07 1.93
C MET A 83 2.63 5.58 0.56
N ILE A 84 3.01 4.66 -0.36
CA ILE A 84 3.32 5.03 -1.74
C ILE A 84 2.01 5.37 -2.48
N PHE A 85 2.00 6.49 -3.20
CA PHE A 85 0.84 7.07 -3.87
C PHE A 85 -0.28 7.52 -2.91
N GLU A 86 -1.40 7.95 -3.49
CA GLU A 86 -2.54 8.44 -2.71
C GLU A 86 -3.34 7.30 -2.09
N THR A 87 -3.76 7.52 -0.85
CA THR A 87 -4.55 6.58 -0.05
C THR A 87 -5.69 7.32 0.66
N PRO A 88 -6.75 7.71 -0.08
CA PRO A 88 -7.85 8.50 0.49
C PRO A 88 -8.82 7.68 1.35
N GLU A 89 -8.65 6.37 1.42
CA GLU A 89 -9.42 5.47 2.27
C GLU A 89 -9.02 5.59 3.74
N PRO A 90 -9.92 5.19 4.68
CA PRO A 90 -9.59 5.11 6.11
C PRO A 90 -8.36 4.24 6.34
N CYS A 91 -7.36 4.81 7.02
CA CYS A 91 -6.12 4.14 7.36
C CYS A 91 -6.09 3.85 8.86
N ARG A 92 -5.81 2.59 9.23
CA ARG A 92 -5.58 2.16 10.61
C ARG A 92 -4.10 1.85 10.78
N VAL A 93 -3.45 2.56 11.70
CA VAL A 93 -2.05 2.32 12.04
C VAL A 93 -1.98 1.27 13.14
N VAL A 94 -1.09 0.29 13.00
CA VAL A 94 -0.90 -0.81 13.95
C VAL A 94 0.53 -0.87 14.47
N SER A 95 0.66 -1.37 15.70
CA SER A 95 1.96 -1.64 16.34
C SER A 95 2.59 -2.90 15.75
N SER A 96 3.92 -2.94 15.76
CA SER A 96 4.72 -4.10 15.33
C SER A 96 5.82 -4.38 16.34
N ASP A 97 6.27 -5.64 16.44
CA ASP A 97 7.43 -6.07 17.23
C ASP A 97 8.76 -5.92 16.47
N SER A 98 8.70 -5.47 15.22
CA SER A 98 9.85 -5.24 14.35
C SER A 98 10.09 -3.74 14.12
N ASP A 99 11.26 -3.40 13.55
CA ASP A 99 11.65 -2.03 13.28
C ASP A 99 11.72 -1.73 11.78
N GLY A 100 11.49 -0.46 11.44
CA GLY A 100 11.65 0.09 10.08
C GLY A 100 10.90 -0.72 9.03
N ILE A 101 11.56 -0.99 7.90
CA ILE A 101 10.97 -1.72 6.76
C ILE A 101 10.54 -3.15 7.10
N MET A 102 11.10 -3.75 8.17
CA MET A 102 10.72 -5.10 8.60
C MET A 102 9.27 -5.15 9.10
N GLN A 103 8.71 -4.04 9.53
CA GLN A 103 7.28 -3.92 9.87
C GLN A 103 6.35 -4.15 8.66
N HIS A 104 6.88 -4.15 7.43
CA HIS A 104 6.10 -4.51 6.24
C HIS A 104 5.52 -5.94 6.33
N SER A 105 6.15 -6.83 7.08
CA SER A 105 5.62 -8.17 7.32
C SER A 105 4.43 -8.12 8.28
N ALA A 106 3.24 -8.44 7.81
CA ALA A 106 2.04 -8.46 8.65
C ALA A 106 2.11 -9.50 9.79
N PHE A 107 3.06 -10.45 9.75
CA PHE A 107 3.31 -11.43 10.82
C PHE A 107 4.02 -10.82 12.04
N THR A 108 4.54 -9.61 11.94
CA THR A 108 5.16 -8.87 13.05
C THR A 108 4.19 -7.92 13.75
N TRP A 109 2.93 -7.83 13.28
CA TRP A 109 1.95 -6.90 13.84
C TRP A 109 1.36 -7.46 15.12
N LEU A 110 1.30 -6.61 16.14
CA LEU A 110 0.89 -7.00 17.48
C LEU A 110 -0.62 -7.14 17.61
N LEU A 111 -1.04 -8.16 18.34
CA LEU A 111 -2.43 -8.46 18.64
C LEU A 111 -2.67 -8.38 20.15
N ASP A 112 -3.86 -7.91 20.52
CA ASP A 112 -4.47 -8.10 21.83
C ASP A 112 -5.77 -8.88 21.63
N GLY A 113 -5.74 -10.17 21.97
CA GLY A 113 -6.80 -11.11 21.64
C GLY A 113 -6.96 -11.26 20.12
N ASP A 114 -8.11 -10.85 19.59
CA ASP A 114 -8.46 -10.90 18.16
C ASP A 114 -8.35 -9.54 17.46
N GLN A 115 -7.81 -8.53 18.14
CA GLN A 115 -7.68 -7.17 17.62
C GLN A 115 -6.21 -6.77 17.44
N PHE A 116 -5.93 -5.99 16.40
CA PHE A 116 -4.63 -5.33 16.29
C PHE A 116 -4.48 -4.26 17.36
N ILE A 117 -3.30 -4.21 17.99
CA ILE A 117 -2.89 -3.06 18.81
C ILE A 117 -2.66 -1.89 17.86
N THR A 118 -3.35 -0.77 18.09
CA THR A 118 -3.34 0.38 17.20
C THR A 118 -2.52 1.53 17.76
N GLU A 119 -1.88 2.27 16.86
CA GLU A 119 -1.20 3.52 17.12
C GLU A 119 -2.06 4.71 16.64
N PRO A 120 -1.93 5.89 17.26
CA PRO A 120 -2.69 7.06 16.85
C PRO A 120 -2.31 7.57 15.47
N ASP A 121 -1.05 7.38 15.03
CA ASP A 121 -0.51 7.85 13.76
C ASP A 121 0.76 7.08 13.38
N LEU A 122 1.24 7.32 12.15
CA LEU A 122 2.56 6.89 11.70
C LEU A 122 3.66 7.55 12.53
N SER A 123 4.82 6.89 12.65
CA SER A 123 6.01 7.51 13.24
C SER A 123 6.41 8.77 12.46
N SER A 124 6.95 9.77 13.16
CA SER A 124 7.36 11.03 12.53
C SER A 124 8.39 10.84 11.42
N SER A 125 9.29 9.85 11.58
CA SER A 125 10.25 9.49 10.54
C SER A 125 9.58 8.88 9.30
N SER A 126 8.56 8.06 9.50
CA SER A 126 7.79 7.48 8.40
C SER A 126 6.99 8.55 7.66
N GLN A 127 6.34 9.46 8.36
CA GLN A 127 5.61 10.58 7.76
C GLN A 127 6.53 11.41 6.84
N LEU A 128 7.68 11.86 7.36
CA LEU A 128 8.63 12.65 6.60
C LEU A 128 9.17 11.88 5.38
N PHE A 129 9.55 10.62 5.56
CA PHE A 129 10.04 9.79 4.46
C PHE A 129 8.99 9.62 3.37
N ASN A 130 7.74 9.37 3.74
CA ASN A 130 6.64 9.17 2.81
C ASN A 130 6.30 10.45 2.02
N GLU A 131 6.34 11.61 2.67
CA GLU A 131 6.16 12.91 1.99
C GLU A 131 7.24 13.12 0.92
N GLU A 132 8.51 12.93 1.27
CA GLU A 132 9.63 13.11 0.34
C GLU A 132 9.60 12.07 -0.80
N LEU A 133 9.29 10.80 -0.48
CA LEU A 133 9.18 9.73 -1.48
C LEU A 133 8.07 10.03 -2.48
N ASN A 134 6.88 10.40 -2.02
CA ASN A 134 5.76 10.71 -2.90
C ASN A 134 6.00 11.98 -3.71
N HIS A 135 6.67 12.99 -3.13
CA HIS A 135 7.09 14.16 -3.86
C HIS A 135 8.06 13.79 -5.00
N TRP A 136 9.07 12.97 -4.71
CA TRP A 136 10.00 12.48 -5.75
C TRP A 136 9.28 11.67 -6.84
N ILE A 137 8.40 10.72 -6.47
CA ILE A 137 7.61 9.93 -7.42
C ILE A 137 6.77 10.83 -8.33
N ALA A 138 6.22 11.93 -7.81
CA ALA A 138 5.44 12.89 -8.59
C ALA A 138 6.26 13.63 -9.66
N THR A 139 7.59 13.74 -9.47
CA THR A 139 8.49 14.35 -10.48
C THR A 139 8.84 13.43 -11.64
N LEU A 140 8.59 12.10 -11.50
CA LEU A 140 8.96 11.10 -12.50
C LEU A 140 7.97 11.07 -13.67
N THR A 141 8.49 10.80 -14.88
CA THR A 141 7.64 10.45 -16.03
C THR A 141 6.91 9.11 -15.76
N PRO A 142 5.81 8.80 -16.46
CA PRO A 142 5.13 7.51 -16.31
C PRO A 142 6.08 6.31 -16.45
N GLU A 143 6.98 6.32 -17.44
CA GLU A 143 7.93 5.23 -17.68
C GLU A 143 9.02 5.13 -16.60
N GLN A 144 9.44 6.26 -16.05
CA GLN A 144 10.38 6.29 -14.92
C GLN A 144 9.70 5.78 -13.64
N ARG A 145 8.44 6.16 -13.42
CA ARG A 145 7.63 5.72 -12.29
C ARG A 145 7.41 4.20 -12.31
N GLU A 146 7.05 3.65 -13.47
CA GLU A 146 6.91 2.20 -13.66
C GLU A 146 8.21 1.47 -13.28
N ARG A 147 9.35 1.90 -13.82
CA ARG A 147 10.65 1.31 -13.48
C ARG A 147 11.04 1.42 -12.02
N ALA A 148 10.75 2.56 -11.38
CA ALA A 148 11.04 2.77 -9.96
C ALA A 148 10.20 1.84 -9.08
N VAL A 149 8.92 1.69 -9.39
CA VAL A 149 8.01 0.79 -8.67
C VAL A 149 8.41 -0.67 -8.87
N ASP A 150 8.72 -1.07 -10.11
CA ASP A 150 9.16 -2.44 -10.40
C ASP A 150 10.48 -2.79 -9.70
N ALA A 151 11.44 -1.86 -9.66
CA ALA A 151 12.69 -2.03 -8.92
C ALA A 151 12.42 -2.21 -7.42
N LEU A 152 11.56 -1.39 -6.81
CA LEU A 152 11.18 -1.51 -5.41
C LEU A 152 10.56 -2.88 -5.11
N PHE A 153 9.59 -3.32 -5.90
CA PHE A 153 8.97 -4.63 -5.69
C PHE A 153 9.91 -5.80 -5.98
N THR A 154 10.86 -5.65 -6.90
CA THR A 154 11.91 -6.66 -7.14
C THR A 154 12.78 -6.84 -5.90
N VAL A 155 13.20 -5.74 -5.29
CA VAL A 155 14.00 -5.76 -4.04
C VAL A 155 13.20 -6.37 -2.89
N LEU A 156 11.95 -5.95 -2.68
CA LEU A 156 11.08 -6.51 -1.65
C LEU A 156 10.82 -8.02 -1.84
N ALA A 157 10.67 -8.48 -3.08
CA ALA A 157 10.43 -9.88 -3.39
C ALA A 157 11.68 -10.76 -3.24
N SER A 158 12.88 -10.19 -3.34
CA SER A 158 14.15 -10.93 -3.22
C SER A 158 14.42 -11.43 -1.79
N GLN A 159 13.70 -10.92 -0.79
CA GLN A 159 13.96 -11.15 0.64
C GLN A 159 15.42 -10.85 1.07
N ASP A 160 16.15 -10.16 0.24
CA ASP A 160 17.50 -9.68 0.55
C ASP A 160 17.40 -8.36 1.34
N TYR A 161 17.17 -8.49 2.64
CA TYR A 161 16.97 -7.36 3.55
C TYR A 161 18.20 -6.41 3.60
N ALA A 162 19.41 -6.92 3.37
CA ALA A 162 20.61 -6.08 3.32
C ALA A 162 20.59 -5.18 2.08
N ALA A 163 20.17 -5.69 0.93
CA ALA A 163 19.98 -4.90 -0.29
C ALA A 163 18.86 -3.88 -0.15
N ILE A 164 17.76 -4.22 0.54
CA ILE A 164 16.65 -3.30 0.83
C ILE A 164 17.15 -2.12 1.67
N GLN A 165 17.87 -2.39 2.76
CA GLN A 165 18.37 -1.35 3.65
C GLN A 165 19.36 -0.44 2.94
N GLY A 166 20.31 -1.00 2.19
CA GLY A 166 21.27 -0.22 1.40
C GLY A 166 20.62 0.63 0.31
N THR A 167 19.55 0.14 -0.34
CA THR A 167 18.80 0.89 -1.36
C THR A 167 18.02 2.05 -0.75
N LEU A 168 17.39 1.84 0.41
CA LEU A 168 16.65 2.88 1.14
C LEU A 168 17.60 3.96 1.67
N GLU A 169 18.73 3.59 2.24
CA GLU A 169 19.75 4.54 2.70
C GLU A 169 20.33 5.37 1.54
N SER A 170 20.61 4.73 0.40
CA SER A 170 21.08 5.44 -0.81
C SER A 170 20.01 6.39 -1.35
N SER A 171 18.75 5.99 -1.39
CA SER A 171 17.64 6.84 -1.83
C SER A 171 17.42 8.02 -0.88
N TYR A 172 17.52 7.79 0.42
CA TYR A 172 17.47 8.86 1.43
C TYR A 172 18.61 9.86 1.26
N GLN A 173 19.85 9.40 1.03
CA GLN A 173 21.00 10.26 0.78
C GLN A 173 20.85 11.09 -0.48
N ILE A 174 20.29 10.52 -1.55
CA ILE A 174 20.00 11.24 -2.81
C ILE A 174 18.94 12.32 -2.57
N CYS A 175 17.85 12.03 -1.87
CA CYS A 175 16.83 13.02 -1.53
C CYS A 175 17.40 14.16 -0.67
N MET A 176 18.26 13.85 0.29
CA MET A 176 18.86 14.86 1.17
C MET A 176 19.92 15.70 0.45
N SER A 177 20.68 15.15 -0.51
CA SER A 177 21.67 15.90 -1.29
C SER A 177 21.03 16.95 -2.22
N HIS A 178 19.87 16.63 -2.82
CA HIS A 178 19.11 17.60 -3.63
C HIS A 178 18.52 18.76 -2.82
N ARG A 179 18.36 18.61 -1.50
CA ARG A 179 17.90 19.69 -0.61
C ARG A 179 18.96 20.75 -0.31
N VAL A 180 20.23 20.39 -0.45
CA VAL A 180 21.37 21.29 -0.14
C VAL A 180 21.65 22.26 -1.31
N ASP A 181 21.35 21.86 -2.55
CA ASP A 181 21.66 22.64 -3.75
C ASP A 181 20.58 23.71 -4.12
N HIS A 182 19.50 23.82 -3.35
CA HIS A 182 18.41 24.78 -3.57
C HIS A 182 18.24 25.81 -2.45
N ARG A 183 19.32 26.09 -1.68
CA ARG A 183 19.35 27.23 -0.72
C ARG A 183 20.37 28.29 -1.13
#